data_140c49c74234f94b589228323d8d1c73
#
_entry.id   140c49c74234f94b589228323d8d1c73
#
_cell.length_a   1.000
_cell.length_b   1.000
_cell.length_c   1.000
_cell.angle_alpha   90.00
_cell.angle_beta   90.00
_cell.angle_gamma   90.00
#
_symmetry.space_group_name_H-M   'P 1'
#
loop_
_entity.id
_entity.type
_entity.pdbx_description
1 polymer ?
#
loop_
_entity_poly.entity_id
_entity_poly.type
_entity_poly.pdbx_seq_one_letter_code
_entity_poly.pdbx_strand_id
1 'polypeptide(L)'
;THELPLENYYGPAVCLDIPKKHWELITVEDIEKAAAKVEGGIQEGDWVLICTGMNQRWGENDDYFMYSPGMSIEGAHWLVDHKVKGVGFDLQALDHILYTYAAQHGPGPYVPRIVDEYKKEFGHEPIEDYPEWEPVHTILLGNNVMGIENLGGDIEKVKGQRFMFCAFPLRWYMGDGTIVRAVA
;
A
#
# COMPACT_ATOMS: atom_id res chain seq x y z
N THR A 1 -7.00 -16.04 -5.74
CA THR A 1 -5.89 -16.61 -4.92
C THR A 1 -5.62 -18.08 -5.20
N HIS A 2 -6.64 -18.90 -5.53
CA HIS A 2 -6.49 -20.37 -5.68
C HIS A 2 -5.70 -20.82 -6.93
N GLU A 3 -5.56 -19.97 -7.94
CA GLU A 3 -4.85 -20.24 -9.20
C GLU A 3 -3.43 -19.67 -9.24
N LEU A 4 -3.09 -18.81 -8.30
CA LEU A 4 -1.77 -18.18 -8.28
C LEU A 4 -0.70 -19.14 -7.76
N PRO A 5 0.50 -19.17 -8.38
CA PRO A 5 1.62 -20.00 -7.94
C PRO A 5 2.05 -19.68 -6.52
N LEU A 6 2.45 -20.68 -5.75
CA LEU A 6 2.91 -20.48 -4.36
C LEU A 6 4.17 -19.60 -4.29
N GLU A 7 4.97 -19.62 -5.32
CA GLU A 7 6.20 -18.85 -5.47
C GLU A 7 5.96 -17.33 -5.43
N ASN A 8 4.73 -16.90 -5.68
CA ASN A 8 4.35 -15.49 -5.58
C ASN A 8 4.27 -15.01 -4.12
N TYR A 9 4.06 -15.91 -3.17
CA TYR A 9 3.76 -15.57 -1.78
C TYR A 9 4.98 -15.63 -0.84
N TYR A 10 6.16 -15.87 -1.37
CA TYR A 10 7.40 -15.81 -0.59
C TYR A 10 8.59 -15.35 -1.46
N GLY A 11 9.61 -14.85 -0.82
CA GLY A 11 10.83 -14.45 -1.50
C GLY A 11 11.64 -13.43 -0.72
N PRO A 12 12.75 -12.97 -1.29
CA PRO A 12 13.50 -11.88 -0.72
C PRO A 12 12.62 -10.63 -0.65
N ALA A 13 12.82 -9.83 0.39
CA ALA A 13 12.07 -8.61 0.62
C ALA A 13 12.93 -7.51 1.20
N VAL A 14 12.49 -6.28 1.00
CA VAL A 14 13.00 -5.10 1.68
C VAL A 14 11.85 -4.39 2.40
N CYS A 15 12.11 -3.83 3.57
CA CYS A 15 11.15 -2.97 4.24
C CYS A 15 11.65 -1.53 4.22
N LEU A 16 10.93 -0.67 3.56
CA LEU A 16 11.23 0.75 3.41
C LEU A 16 10.61 1.55 4.56
N ASP A 17 11.40 2.40 5.18
CA ASP A 17 10.94 3.36 6.19
C ASP A 17 10.56 4.68 5.49
N ILE A 18 9.27 4.87 5.26
CA ILE A 18 8.71 6.02 4.55
C ILE A 18 7.61 6.65 5.42
N PRO A 19 7.99 7.36 6.51
CA PRO A 19 6.99 7.97 7.37
C PRO A 19 6.20 9.03 6.61
N LYS A 20 4.86 8.99 6.73
CA LYS A 20 3.93 9.89 6.05
C LYS A 20 2.91 10.47 7.01
N LYS A 21 2.49 11.69 6.72
CA LYS A 21 1.35 12.35 7.37
C LYS A 21 0.05 12.03 6.63
N HIS A 22 -1.06 12.57 7.14
CA HIS A 22 -2.35 12.37 6.52
C HIS A 22 -2.36 12.92 5.09
N TRP A 23 -2.97 12.17 4.20
CA TRP A 23 -3.15 12.44 2.78
C TRP A 23 -1.85 12.72 1.97
N GLU A 24 -0.69 12.45 2.52
CA GLU A 24 0.55 12.54 1.75
C GLU A 24 0.69 11.34 0.80
N LEU A 25 1.19 11.62 -0.41
CA LEU A 25 1.51 10.56 -1.37
C LEU A 25 2.90 9.97 -1.09
N ILE A 26 3.00 8.66 -1.23
CA ILE A 26 4.28 7.95 -1.32
C ILE A 26 4.77 8.07 -2.76
N THR A 27 5.77 8.90 -2.96
CA THR A 27 6.30 9.25 -4.29
C THR A 27 7.46 8.34 -4.70
N VAL A 28 7.84 8.40 -5.98
CA VAL A 28 9.06 7.74 -6.48
C VAL A 28 10.30 8.18 -5.70
N GLU A 29 10.41 9.48 -5.41
CA GLU A 29 11.55 10.02 -4.65
C GLU A 29 11.63 9.43 -3.24
N ASP A 30 10.49 9.22 -2.57
CA ASP A 30 10.44 8.58 -1.26
C ASP A 30 10.92 7.13 -1.33
N ILE A 31 10.46 6.38 -2.34
CA ILE A 31 10.87 4.99 -2.56
C ILE A 31 12.37 4.91 -2.79
N GLU A 32 12.91 5.71 -3.71
CA GLU A 32 14.34 5.73 -4.04
C GLU A 32 15.21 6.11 -2.84
N LYS A 33 14.81 7.15 -2.10
CA LYS A 33 15.52 7.58 -0.89
C LYS A 33 15.52 6.52 0.21
N ALA A 34 14.40 5.81 0.39
CA ALA A 34 14.32 4.76 1.38
C ALA A 34 15.08 3.51 0.94
N ALA A 35 14.97 3.12 -0.33
CA ALA A 35 15.69 2.00 -0.91
C ALA A 35 17.22 2.17 -0.83
N ALA A 36 17.71 3.39 -1.03
CA ALA A 36 19.15 3.70 -0.94
C ALA A 36 19.75 3.46 0.48
N LYS A 37 18.88 3.37 1.51
CA LYS A 37 19.31 3.07 2.89
C LYS A 37 19.35 1.58 3.20
N VAL A 38 18.76 0.74 2.35
CA VAL A 38 18.74 -0.71 2.50
C VAL A 38 19.92 -1.30 1.75
N GLU A 39 20.64 -2.21 2.38
CA GLU A 39 21.76 -2.91 1.73
C GLU A 39 21.29 -3.64 0.47
N GLY A 40 21.89 -3.33 -0.67
CA GLY A 40 21.53 -3.86 -1.98
C GLY A 40 20.30 -3.23 -2.65
N GLY A 41 19.65 -2.27 -1.99
CA GLY A 41 18.47 -1.57 -2.55
C GLY A 41 17.31 -2.51 -2.88
N ILE A 42 16.41 -2.10 -3.77
CA ILE A 42 15.36 -2.95 -4.34
C ILE A 42 15.93 -3.72 -5.52
N GLN A 43 15.63 -5.02 -5.61
CA GLN A 43 16.06 -5.90 -6.70
C GLN A 43 14.85 -6.51 -7.42
N GLU A 44 15.02 -6.91 -8.68
CA GLU A 44 14.00 -7.65 -9.43
C GLU A 44 13.55 -8.89 -8.66
N GLY A 45 12.25 -9.09 -8.52
CA GLY A 45 11.66 -10.20 -7.78
C GLY A 45 11.53 -10.02 -6.27
N ASP A 46 11.92 -8.86 -5.73
CA ASP A 46 11.70 -8.55 -4.31
C ASP A 46 10.23 -8.33 -3.97
N TRP A 47 9.87 -8.63 -2.74
CA TRP A 47 8.76 -8.00 -2.05
C TRP A 47 9.22 -6.65 -1.48
N VAL A 48 8.43 -5.61 -1.70
CA VAL A 48 8.70 -4.27 -1.15
C VAL A 48 7.66 -3.96 -0.09
N LEU A 49 8.06 -4.03 1.18
CA LEU A 49 7.21 -3.63 2.29
C LEU A 49 7.44 -2.15 2.58
N ILE A 50 6.38 -1.40 2.78
CA ILE A 50 6.44 0.04 3.06
C ILE A 50 5.80 0.29 4.42
N CYS A 51 6.60 0.81 5.34
CA CYS A 51 6.17 1.22 6.67
C CYS A 51 6.05 2.74 6.72
N THR A 52 4.82 3.23 6.81
CA THR A 52 4.51 4.66 6.88
C THR A 52 4.35 5.15 8.32
N GLY A 53 4.24 4.23 9.29
CA GLY A 53 3.92 4.49 10.68
C GLY A 53 2.42 4.41 10.98
N MET A 54 1.57 4.14 9.98
CA MET A 54 0.13 3.99 10.18
C MET A 54 -0.24 2.73 10.96
N ASN A 55 0.61 1.68 10.94
CA ASN A 55 0.46 0.51 11.80
C ASN A 55 0.32 0.85 13.30
N GLN A 56 0.90 1.95 13.74
CA GLN A 56 0.79 2.44 15.13
C GLN A 56 -0.57 3.07 15.45
N ARG A 57 -1.34 3.41 14.41
CA ARG A 57 -2.68 3.99 14.49
C ARG A 57 -3.77 2.99 14.12
N TRP A 58 -3.40 1.76 13.83
CA TRP A 58 -4.33 0.71 13.41
C TRP A 58 -5.45 0.51 14.43
N GLY A 59 -6.68 0.47 13.94
CA GLY A 59 -7.90 0.29 14.75
C GLY A 59 -9.12 0.90 14.09
N GLU A 60 -10.28 0.73 14.69
CA GLU A 60 -11.53 1.40 14.27
C GLU A 60 -11.51 2.86 14.69
N ASN A 61 -10.77 3.69 13.96
CA ASN A 61 -10.66 5.12 14.20
C ASN A 61 -10.49 5.92 12.92
N ASP A 62 -10.87 7.18 12.99
CA ASP A 62 -10.83 8.10 11.84
C ASP A 62 -9.40 8.32 11.33
N ASP A 63 -8.41 8.35 12.22
CA ASP A 63 -7.02 8.56 11.82
C ASP A 63 -6.55 7.51 10.83
N TYR A 64 -6.94 6.25 11.05
CA TYR A 64 -6.57 5.15 10.16
C TYR A 64 -7.38 5.13 8.86
N PHE A 65 -8.70 5.37 8.95
CA PHE A 65 -9.58 5.23 7.79
C PHE A 65 -9.74 6.49 6.96
N MET A 66 -9.66 7.68 7.56
CA MET A 66 -9.92 8.93 6.84
C MET A 66 -8.64 9.66 6.40
N TYR A 67 -7.56 9.51 7.17
CA TYR A 67 -6.36 10.32 7.00
C TYR A 67 -5.14 9.51 6.57
N SER A 68 -5.36 8.28 6.10
CA SER A 68 -4.29 7.43 5.60
C SER A 68 -3.57 8.08 4.43
N PRO A 69 -2.23 8.05 4.38
CA PRO A 69 -1.49 8.32 3.17
C PRO A 69 -1.73 7.22 2.14
N GLY A 70 -1.14 7.33 0.96
CA GLY A 70 -1.23 6.26 -0.04
C GLY A 70 -0.18 6.36 -1.13
N MET A 71 -0.11 5.34 -1.96
CA MET A 71 0.83 5.30 -3.07
C MET A 71 0.41 6.26 -4.18
N SER A 72 1.37 6.96 -4.78
CA SER A 72 1.17 7.70 -6.02
C SER A 72 1.09 6.76 -7.23
N ILE A 73 0.40 7.20 -8.27
CA ILE A 73 0.31 6.46 -9.55
C ILE A 73 1.70 6.20 -10.12
N GLU A 74 2.56 7.20 -10.11
CA GLU A 74 3.94 7.10 -10.58
C GLU A 74 4.76 6.11 -9.74
N GLY A 75 4.55 6.09 -8.42
CA GLY A 75 5.16 5.12 -7.51
C GLY A 75 4.76 3.69 -7.84
N ALA A 76 3.48 3.46 -8.16
CA ALA A 76 3.01 2.14 -8.59
C ALA A 76 3.64 1.70 -9.91
N HIS A 77 3.69 2.58 -10.91
CA HIS A 77 4.38 2.29 -12.18
C HIS A 77 5.87 2.02 -11.98
N TRP A 78 6.53 2.81 -11.13
CA TRP A 78 7.95 2.61 -10.82
C TRP A 78 8.21 1.21 -10.25
N LEU A 79 7.36 0.73 -9.33
CA LEU A 79 7.48 -0.62 -8.77
C LEU A 79 7.27 -1.72 -9.82
N VAL A 80 6.31 -1.53 -10.73
CA VAL A 80 6.08 -2.45 -11.87
C VAL A 80 7.32 -2.50 -12.79
N ASP A 81 7.87 -1.34 -13.14
CA ASP A 81 9.05 -1.22 -14.03
C ASP A 81 10.30 -1.87 -13.40
N HIS A 82 10.41 -1.85 -12.07
CA HIS A 82 11.47 -2.53 -11.32
C HIS A 82 11.18 -4.02 -11.10
N LYS A 83 10.07 -4.53 -11.66
CA LYS A 83 9.67 -5.95 -11.63
C LYS A 83 9.66 -6.53 -10.23
N VAL A 84 9.15 -5.78 -9.26
CA VAL A 84 8.95 -6.30 -7.91
C VAL A 84 7.89 -7.41 -7.93
N LYS A 85 8.03 -8.40 -7.07
CA LYS A 85 7.08 -9.52 -6.97
C LYS A 85 5.78 -9.11 -6.29
N GLY A 86 5.88 -8.25 -5.30
CA GLY A 86 4.74 -7.77 -4.56
C GLY A 86 5.08 -6.57 -3.68
N VAL A 87 4.04 -5.94 -3.22
CA VAL A 87 4.12 -4.81 -2.29
C VAL A 87 3.28 -5.08 -1.06
N GLY A 88 3.69 -4.54 0.07
CA GLY A 88 2.92 -4.63 1.31
C GLY A 88 2.96 -3.30 2.05
N PHE A 89 1.80 -2.84 2.53
CA PHE A 89 1.66 -1.58 3.23
C PHE A 89 1.09 -1.76 4.63
N ASP A 90 1.52 -0.91 5.55
CA ASP A 90 0.87 -0.71 6.85
C ASP A 90 -0.37 0.20 6.76
N LEU A 91 -0.96 0.29 5.56
CA LEU A 91 -2.13 1.09 5.23
C LEU A 91 -3.35 0.23 5.05
N GLN A 92 -4.52 0.84 5.13
CA GLN A 92 -5.80 0.16 4.95
C GLN A 92 -6.09 -0.24 3.50
N ALA A 93 -5.40 0.35 2.53
CA ALA A 93 -5.52 0.06 1.10
C ALA A 93 -4.18 0.28 0.37
N LEU A 94 -4.01 -0.35 -0.80
CA LEU A 94 -2.89 -0.08 -1.72
C LEU A 94 -3.00 1.34 -2.27
N ASP A 95 -4.23 1.77 -2.58
CA ASP A 95 -4.52 3.11 -3.07
C ASP A 95 -4.53 4.14 -1.96
N HIS A 96 -4.30 5.38 -2.34
CA HIS A 96 -4.58 6.52 -1.49
C HIS A 96 -6.08 6.57 -1.17
N ILE A 97 -6.43 6.91 0.06
CA ILE A 97 -7.80 6.90 0.55
C ILE A 97 -8.77 7.72 -0.32
N LEU A 98 -8.27 8.78 -0.95
CA LEU A 98 -9.07 9.64 -1.82
C LEU A 98 -9.38 9.02 -3.19
N TYR A 99 -8.75 7.90 -3.55
CA TYR A 99 -9.09 7.08 -4.73
C TYR A 99 -10.11 5.96 -4.43
N THR A 100 -10.62 5.86 -3.21
CA THR A 100 -11.40 4.70 -2.76
C THR A 100 -12.84 5.04 -2.35
N TYR A 101 -13.58 4.00 -1.92
CA TYR A 101 -14.94 4.14 -1.36
C TYR A 101 -15.00 4.99 -0.09
N ALA A 102 -13.92 5.17 0.62
CA ALA A 102 -13.90 6.03 1.80
C ALA A 102 -14.03 7.51 1.43
N ALA A 103 -13.72 7.87 0.20
CA ALA A 103 -13.88 9.21 -0.35
C ALA A 103 -15.06 9.27 -1.36
N GLN A 104 -14.80 9.68 -2.59
CA GLN A 104 -15.84 10.12 -3.53
C GLN A 104 -16.33 9.03 -4.51
N HIS A 105 -15.63 7.90 -4.59
CA HIS A 105 -15.88 6.89 -5.62
C HIS A 105 -16.94 5.86 -5.25
N GLY A 106 -17.57 5.98 -4.10
CA GLY A 106 -18.59 5.04 -3.69
C GLY A 106 -19.36 5.46 -2.44
N PRO A 107 -20.31 4.65 -1.99
CA PRO A 107 -21.21 4.97 -0.88
C PRO A 107 -20.60 4.69 0.50
N GLY A 108 -19.32 4.90 0.66
CA GLY A 108 -18.61 4.67 1.93
C GLY A 108 -19.13 5.56 3.08
N PRO A 109 -19.05 5.13 4.32
CA PRO A 109 -19.58 5.86 5.47
C PRO A 109 -18.85 7.17 5.74
N TYR A 110 -17.64 7.32 5.25
CA TYR A 110 -16.79 8.49 5.48
C TYR A 110 -16.88 9.55 4.37
N VAL A 111 -17.48 9.22 3.22
CA VAL A 111 -17.47 10.07 2.02
C VAL A 111 -17.85 11.53 2.29
N PRO A 112 -19.00 11.85 2.92
CA PRO A 112 -19.37 13.25 3.11
C PRO A 112 -18.35 14.02 3.95
N ARG A 113 -17.84 13.41 4.99
CA ARG A 113 -16.90 14.02 5.93
C ARG A 113 -15.53 14.25 5.30
N ILE A 114 -14.99 13.26 4.60
CA ILE A 114 -13.68 13.38 3.91
C ILE A 114 -13.74 14.50 2.86
N VAL A 115 -14.80 14.54 2.06
CA VAL A 115 -14.98 15.58 1.04
C VAL A 115 -15.04 16.98 1.67
N ASP A 116 -15.83 17.15 2.72
CA ASP A 116 -15.98 18.44 3.41
C ASP A 116 -14.65 18.91 4.04
N GLU A 117 -13.90 17.98 4.65
CA GLU A 117 -12.61 18.30 5.28
C GLU A 117 -11.54 18.61 4.22
N TYR A 118 -11.51 17.86 3.12
CA TYR A 118 -10.60 18.12 2.00
C TYR A 118 -10.84 19.51 1.40
N LYS A 119 -12.12 19.84 1.12
CA LYS A 119 -12.48 21.16 0.61
C LYS A 119 -12.09 22.28 1.55
N LYS A 120 -12.22 22.07 2.86
CA LYS A 120 -11.83 23.06 3.86
C LYS A 120 -10.31 23.28 3.88
N GLU A 121 -9.51 22.21 3.67
CA GLU A 121 -8.05 22.26 3.71
C GLU A 121 -7.46 22.80 2.39
N PHE A 122 -7.95 22.31 1.25
CA PHE A 122 -7.36 22.57 -0.06
C PHE A 122 -8.16 23.56 -0.94
N GLY A 123 -9.43 23.85 -0.59
CA GLY A 123 -10.25 24.84 -1.28
C GLY A 123 -10.98 24.35 -2.53
N HIS A 124 -10.86 23.06 -2.87
CA HIS A 124 -11.51 22.42 -4.04
C HIS A 124 -11.93 20.98 -3.72
N GLU A 125 -12.63 20.33 -4.66
CA GLU A 125 -13.11 18.95 -4.47
C GLU A 125 -11.97 17.95 -4.61
N PRO A 126 -11.94 16.86 -3.80
CA PRO A 126 -10.90 15.82 -3.94
C PRO A 126 -10.90 15.13 -5.31
N ILE A 127 -12.04 15.10 -6.05
CA ILE A 127 -12.13 14.53 -7.39
C ILE A 127 -11.24 15.29 -8.42
N GLU A 128 -10.87 16.53 -8.13
CA GLU A 128 -10.01 17.31 -9.02
C GLU A 128 -8.57 16.80 -8.98
N ASP A 129 -8.11 16.33 -7.80
CA ASP A 129 -6.77 15.79 -7.62
C ASP A 129 -6.73 14.25 -7.74
N TYR A 130 -7.84 13.58 -7.43
CA TYR A 130 -7.96 12.13 -7.39
C TYR A 130 -9.12 11.63 -8.27
N PRO A 131 -9.05 11.82 -9.60
CA PRO A 131 -10.19 11.53 -10.50
C PRO A 131 -10.37 10.02 -10.79
N GLU A 132 -9.35 9.21 -10.60
CA GLU A 132 -9.36 7.80 -10.95
C GLU A 132 -9.87 6.92 -9.81
N TRP A 133 -10.46 5.78 -10.16
CA TRP A 133 -10.89 4.75 -9.22
C TRP A 133 -9.80 3.70 -9.04
N GLU A 134 -9.29 3.55 -7.82
CA GLU A 134 -8.30 2.53 -7.43
C GLU A 134 -7.19 2.30 -8.48
N PRO A 135 -6.50 3.36 -8.93
CA PRO A 135 -5.50 3.25 -9.99
C PRO A 135 -4.30 2.40 -9.56
N VAL A 136 -3.90 2.44 -8.29
CA VAL A 136 -2.75 1.67 -7.78
C VAL A 136 -3.05 0.18 -7.77
N HIS A 137 -4.26 -0.23 -7.33
CA HIS A 137 -4.71 -1.62 -7.48
C HIS A 137 -4.68 -2.07 -8.94
N THR A 138 -5.24 -1.25 -9.83
CA THR A 138 -5.30 -1.56 -11.26
C THR A 138 -3.92 -1.74 -11.86
N ILE A 139 -2.97 -0.86 -11.53
CA ILE A 139 -1.59 -0.90 -12.02
C ILE A 139 -0.85 -2.13 -11.46
N LEU A 140 -0.84 -2.30 -10.16
CA LEU A 140 -0.06 -3.37 -9.52
C LEU A 140 -0.62 -4.75 -9.87
N LEU A 141 -1.88 -5.00 -9.56
CA LEU A 141 -2.50 -6.32 -9.79
C LEU A 141 -2.62 -6.64 -11.28
N GLY A 142 -2.90 -5.64 -12.13
CA GLY A 142 -2.93 -5.79 -13.58
C GLY A 142 -1.59 -6.19 -14.19
N ASN A 143 -0.48 -5.93 -13.50
CA ASN A 143 0.88 -6.33 -13.89
C ASN A 143 1.42 -7.50 -13.05
N ASN A 144 0.54 -8.27 -12.38
CA ASN A 144 0.88 -9.42 -11.53
C ASN A 144 1.78 -9.08 -10.32
N VAL A 145 1.80 -7.86 -9.86
CA VAL A 145 2.44 -7.47 -8.61
C VAL A 145 1.45 -7.71 -7.48
N MET A 146 1.78 -8.62 -6.55
CA MET A 146 0.91 -8.97 -5.42
C MET A 146 0.77 -7.79 -4.46
N GLY A 147 -0.42 -7.62 -3.87
CA GLY A 147 -0.69 -6.58 -2.87
C GLY A 147 -1.01 -7.17 -1.50
N ILE A 148 -0.45 -6.57 -0.45
CA ILE A 148 -0.82 -6.85 0.94
C ILE A 148 -1.11 -5.53 1.64
N GLU A 149 -2.24 -5.46 2.30
CA GLU A 149 -2.71 -4.32 3.07
C GLU A 149 -2.71 -4.63 4.56
N ASN A 150 -2.77 -3.60 5.39
CA ASN A 150 -2.88 -3.72 6.84
C ASN A 150 -1.72 -4.52 7.48
N LEU A 151 -0.50 -4.40 6.94
CA LEU A 151 0.67 -4.96 7.61
C LEU A 151 0.86 -4.29 8.98
N GLY A 152 1.03 -5.10 9.98
CA GLY A 152 1.16 -4.62 11.36
C GLY A 152 2.15 -5.46 12.16
N GLY A 153 1.86 -5.60 13.47
CA GLY A 153 2.71 -6.36 14.37
C GLY A 153 4.11 -5.75 14.49
N ASP A 154 5.12 -6.54 14.14
CA ASP A 154 6.53 -6.18 14.29
C ASP A 154 7.15 -5.52 13.04
N ILE A 155 6.38 -4.98 12.10
CA ILE A 155 6.90 -4.33 10.87
C ILE A 155 7.97 -3.27 11.18
N GLU A 156 7.82 -2.54 12.29
CA GLU A 156 8.80 -1.56 12.75
C GLU A 156 10.21 -2.16 13.00
N LYS A 157 10.28 -3.45 13.34
CA LYS A 157 11.56 -4.12 13.64
C LYS A 157 12.35 -4.46 12.39
N VAL A 158 11.73 -4.51 11.23
CA VAL A 158 12.34 -4.87 9.96
C VAL A 158 12.57 -3.68 9.02
N LYS A 159 12.25 -2.47 9.45
CA LYS A 159 12.51 -1.24 8.68
C LYS A 159 13.99 -1.10 8.32
N GLY A 160 14.25 -0.71 7.07
CA GLY A 160 15.60 -0.51 6.56
C GLY A 160 16.39 -1.80 6.35
N GLN A 161 15.74 -2.96 6.37
CA GLN A 161 16.40 -4.25 6.27
C GLN A 161 15.95 -5.04 5.04
N ARG A 162 16.80 -5.98 4.64
CA ARG A 162 16.53 -7.04 3.67
C ARG A 162 16.39 -8.37 4.41
N PHE A 163 15.38 -9.17 4.07
CA PHE A 163 15.06 -10.44 4.71
C PHE A 163 14.34 -11.39 3.77
N MET A 164 14.02 -12.59 4.24
CA MET A 164 13.10 -13.51 3.56
C MET A 164 11.68 -13.26 4.07
N PHE A 165 10.75 -13.04 3.16
CA PHE A 165 9.35 -12.78 3.46
C PHE A 165 8.45 -13.91 3.00
N CYS A 166 7.42 -14.22 3.79
CA CYS A 166 6.37 -15.17 3.45
C CYS A 166 5.00 -14.64 3.86
N ALA A 167 4.00 -14.78 2.98
CA ALA A 167 2.62 -14.37 3.25
C ALA A 167 1.64 -15.26 2.50
N PHE A 168 1.53 -16.52 2.89
CA PHE A 168 0.66 -17.47 2.22
C PHE A 168 -0.82 -17.19 2.51
N PRO A 169 -1.66 -17.02 1.45
CA PRO A 169 -3.09 -16.85 1.57
C PRO A 169 -3.81 -18.17 1.89
N LEU A 170 -5.01 -18.05 2.41
CA LEU A 170 -5.93 -19.19 2.39
C LEU A 170 -6.33 -19.47 0.95
N ARG A 171 -6.28 -20.73 0.55
CA ARG A 171 -6.64 -21.16 -0.80
C ARG A 171 -8.15 -21.30 -0.92
N TRP A 172 -8.86 -20.18 -1.15
CA TRP A 172 -10.27 -20.26 -1.37
C TRP A 172 -10.69 -20.06 -2.82
N TYR A 173 -11.65 -20.88 -3.22
CA TYR A 173 -12.08 -20.97 -4.61
C TYR A 173 -12.74 -19.65 -5.06
N MET A 174 -12.28 -19.12 -6.17
CA MET A 174 -12.73 -17.84 -6.77
C MET A 174 -12.60 -16.61 -5.86
N GLY A 175 -11.79 -16.67 -4.82
CA GLY A 175 -11.49 -15.50 -4.02
C GLY A 175 -10.44 -14.62 -4.70
N ASP A 176 -10.68 -13.32 -4.71
CA ASP A 176 -9.78 -12.27 -5.17
C ASP A 176 -8.74 -11.90 -4.10
N GLY A 177 -9.14 -11.86 -2.84
CA GLY A 177 -8.30 -11.59 -1.69
C GLY A 177 -8.57 -12.54 -0.52
N THR A 178 -7.70 -12.51 0.49
CA THR A 178 -7.83 -13.31 1.71
C THR A 178 -6.90 -12.81 2.81
N ILE A 179 -7.17 -13.22 4.05
CA ILE A 179 -6.26 -12.98 5.15
C ILE A 179 -4.97 -13.78 4.96
N VAL A 180 -3.84 -13.15 5.33
CA VAL A 180 -2.53 -13.81 5.35
C VAL A 180 -1.87 -13.65 6.71
N ARG A 181 -1.00 -14.58 7.08
CA ARG A 181 -0.04 -14.42 8.17
C ARG A 181 1.31 -14.03 7.52
N ALA A 182 1.60 -12.74 7.53
CA ALA A 182 2.90 -12.23 7.06
C ALA A 182 4.00 -12.57 8.07
N VAL A 183 5.14 -13.05 7.58
CA VAL A 183 6.31 -13.45 8.38
C VAL A 183 7.58 -12.95 7.68
N ALA A 184 8.48 -12.34 8.48
CA ALA A 184 9.80 -11.84 8.07
C ALA A 184 10.92 -12.57 8.83
#